data_b562042f71768d51f14a1a4d62bc9fe6
#
_entry.id   b562042f71768d51f14a1a4d62bc9fe6
#
_cell.length_a   1.000
_cell.length_b   1.000
_cell.length_c   1.000
_cell.angle_alpha   90.00
_cell.angle_beta   90.00
_cell.angle_gamma   90.00
#
_symmetry.space_group_name_H-M   'P 1'
#
loop_
_entity.id
_entity.type
_entity.pdbx_description
1 polymer ?
#
loop_
_entity_poly.entity_id
_entity_poly.type
_entity_poly.pdbx_seq_one_letter_code
_entity_poly.pdbx_strand_id
1 'polypeptide(L)'
;YMFTYKVEFMYSNEKFIIRLGNPGKEYIKNRHNIGFLLLEYFSEKYDSKFTLKNKLKSWYSEFKINNFTYRLFMPNTFMNNSGNAVRAIVDWYKIDLDRLFIIVDDIDLPLGKIRFRKKGSSGGHNGLKDIIKKLQTENFNRIKIGIGSPPVNERNKTLNTISHVLGNVSSKESLTLDRVYKKLIESLIELNDKNEDYIISELNSFHREENL
;
A
#
# COMPACT_ATOMS: atom_id res chain seq x y z
N TYR A 1 34.58 7.43 -11.23
CA TYR A 1 33.50 8.44 -11.28
C TYR A 1 32.37 8.03 -12.22
N MET A 2 32.61 7.51 -13.42
CA MET A 2 31.59 7.11 -14.42
C MET A 2 30.82 5.85 -14.02
N PHE A 3 31.42 4.94 -13.24
CA PHE A 3 30.76 3.71 -12.75
C PHE A 3 29.77 3.97 -11.63
N THR A 4 30.05 4.93 -10.74
CA THR A 4 29.17 5.31 -9.63
C THR A 4 27.89 5.99 -10.15
N TYR A 5 27.99 6.91 -11.11
CA TYR A 5 26.84 7.56 -11.75
C TYR A 5 25.94 6.58 -12.51
N LYS A 6 26.51 5.53 -13.13
CA LYS A 6 25.73 4.54 -13.88
C LYS A 6 24.94 3.61 -12.94
N VAL A 7 25.48 3.34 -11.75
CA VAL A 7 24.81 2.55 -10.71
C VAL A 7 23.70 3.36 -10.05
N GLU A 8 23.90 4.63 -9.70
CA GLU A 8 22.85 5.52 -9.17
C GLU A 8 21.70 5.72 -10.15
N PHE A 9 22.01 5.89 -11.45
CA PHE A 9 20.98 6.05 -12.49
C PHE A 9 20.16 4.77 -12.73
N MET A 10 20.76 3.58 -12.54
CA MET A 10 20.06 2.29 -12.68
C MET A 10 19.05 2.02 -11.56
N TYR A 11 19.28 2.54 -10.35
CA TYR A 11 18.41 2.31 -9.20
C TYR A 11 17.35 3.41 -8.99
N SER A 12 17.49 4.58 -9.63
CA SER A 12 16.55 5.69 -9.48
C SER A 12 15.18 5.44 -10.11
N ASN A 13 15.09 4.50 -11.06
CA ASN A 13 13.89 4.23 -11.86
C ASN A 13 13.08 3.04 -11.35
N GLU A 14 13.19 2.67 -10.08
CA GLU A 14 12.42 1.57 -9.49
C GLU A 14 11.48 2.09 -8.40
N LYS A 15 10.25 1.61 -8.39
CA LYS A 15 9.27 1.86 -7.33
C LYS A 15 8.86 0.53 -6.70
N PHE A 16 8.91 0.49 -5.38
CA PHE A 16 8.59 -0.69 -4.57
C PHE A 16 7.28 -0.47 -3.86
N ILE A 17 6.24 -1.12 -4.32
CA ILE A 17 4.89 -0.97 -3.81
C ILE A 17 4.54 -2.21 -3.00
N ILE A 18 4.42 -2.03 -1.69
CA ILE A 18 4.09 -3.10 -0.76
C ILE A 18 2.72 -2.83 -0.18
N ARG A 19 1.83 -3.76 -0.37
CA ARG A 19 0.51 -3.71 0.19
C ARG A 19 0.41 -4.65 1.39
N LEU A 20 -0.09 -4.13 2.51
CA LEU A 20 -0.31 -4.94 3.69
C LEU A 20 -1.68 -5.63 3.68
N GLY A 21 -1.75 -6.79 4.34
CA GLY A 21 -2.97 -7.57 4.52
C GLY A 21 -2.68 -8.92 5.15
N ASN A 22 -3.72 -9.65 5.50
CA ASN A 22 -3.61 -11.01 6.03
C ASN A 22 -3.61 -12.05 4.90
N PRO A 23 -2.77 -13.09 4.97
CA PRO A 23 -2.79 -14.21 4.04
C PRO A 23 -3.99 -15.12 4.33
N GLY A 24 -4.49 -15.80 3.30
CA GLY A 24 -5.58 -16.77 3.42
C GLY A 24 -6.81 -16.38 2.61
N LYS A 25 -7.49 -17.39 2.05
CA LYS A 25 -8.68 -17.17 1.22
C LYS A 25 -9.83 -16.52 1.98
N GLU A 26 -9.92 -16.76 3.27
CA GLU A 26 -10.92 -16.20 4.19
C GLU A 26 -10.80 -14.67 4.37
N TYR A 27 -9.63 -14.10 4.09
CA TYR A 27 -9.37 -12.66 4.25
C TYR A 27 -9.48 -11.86 2.96
N ILE A 28 -9.58 -12.50 1.80
CA ILE A 28 -9.52 -11.83 0.48
C ILE A 28 -10.53 -10.68 0.36
N LYS A 29 -11.75 -10.87 0.88
CA LYS A 29 -12.84 -9.88 0.80
C LYS A 29 -12.88 -8.90 1.98
N ASN A 30 -11.95 -9.02 2.94
CA ASN A 30 -11.98 -8.18 4.14
C ASN A 30 -11.46 -6.77 3.88
N ARG A 31 -11.96 -5.78 4.64
CA ARG A 31 -11.48 -4.39 4.55
C ARG A 31 -9.99 -4.26 4.83
N HIS A 32 -9.43 -5.10 5.70
CA HIS A 32 -7.98 -5.18 5.93
C HIS A 32 -7.19 -5.68 4.71
N ASN A 33 -7.87 -6.28 3.75
CA ASN A 33 -7.31 -6.78 2.49
C ASN A 33 -7.70 -5.93 1.27
N ILE A 34 -8.22 -4.73 1.48
CA ILE A 34 -8.70 -3.81 0.45
C ILE A 34 -7.63 -3.48 -0.61
N GLY A 35 -6.38 -3.48 -0.24
CA GLY A 35 -5.29 -3.30 -1.20
C GLY A 35 -4.99 -4.56 -2.06
N PHE A 36 -5.59 -5.76 -1.83
CA PHE A 36 -5.44 -6.92 -2.73
C PHE A 36 -5.97 -6.58 -4.11
N LEU A 37 -7.16 -6.05 -4.15
CA LEU A 37 -7.80 -5.61 -5.38
C LEU A 37 -6.97 -4.57 -6.14
N LEU A 38 -6.27 -3.68 -5.42
CA LEU A 38 -5.38 -2.71 -6.05
C LEU A 38 -4.23 -3.39 -6.79
N LEU A 39 -3.53 -4.34 -6.16
CA LEU A 39 -2.39 -5.00 -6.81
C LEU A 39 -2.84 -6.00 -7.87
N GLU A 40 -4.00 -6.64 -7.72
CA GLU A 40 -4.63 -7.44 -8.76
C GLU A 40 -4.96 -6.57 -9.98
N TYR A 41 -5.54 -5.40 -9.77
CA TYR A 41 -5.83 -4.44 -10.85
C TYR A 41 -4.54 -4.01 -11.58
N PHE A 42 -3.44 -3.75 -10.85
CA PHE A 42 -2.13 -3.51 -11.48
C PHE A 42 -1.68 -4.71 -12.31
N SER A 43 -1.76 -5.90 -11.72
CA SER A 43 -1.34 -7.14 -12.35
C SER A 43 -2.09 -7.40 -13.65
N GLU A 44 -3.40 -7.24 -13.66
CA GLU A 44 -4.25 -7.39 -14.84
C GLU A 44 -3.96 -6.32 -15.90
N LYS A 45 -3.89 -5.05 -15.48
CA LYS A 45 -3.66 -3.92 -16.40
C LYS A 45 -2.33 -4.01 -17.16
N TYR A 46 -1.31 -4.59 -16.53
CA TYR A 46 0.06 -4.67 -17.09
C TYR A 46 0.50 -6.10 -17.39
N ASP A 47 -0.42 -7.06 -17.44
CA ASP A 47 -0.18 -8.48 -17.72
C ASP A 47 0.99 -9.08 -16.90
N SER A 48 1.03 -8.74 -15.62
CA SER A 48 2.09 -9.18 -14.71
C SER A 48 1.55 -10.17 -13.69
N LYS A 49 2.14 -11.37 -13.60
CA LYS A 49 1.65 -12.45 -12.73
C LYS A 49 2.39 -12.49 -11.39
N PHE A 50 1.64 -12.69 -10.32
CA PHE A 50 2.23 -12.87 -8.99
C PHE A 50 2.84 -14.26 -8.83
N THR A 51 4.06 -14.30 -8.30
CA THR A 51 4.78 -15.52 -7.91
C THR A 51 5.22 -15.45 -6.46
N LEU A 52 5.14 -16.55 -5.72
CA LEU A 52 5.57 -16.58 -4.32
C LEU A 52 7.10 -16.59 -4.23
N LYS A 53 7.66 -15.62 -3.53
CA LYS A 53 9.09 -15.51 -3.21
C LYS A 53 9.30 -15.77 -1.72
N ASN A 54 9.56 -17.03 -1.36
CA ASN A 54 9.69 -17.47 0.03
C ASN A 54 10.76 -16.68 0.82
N LYS A 55 11.91 -16.36 0.19
CA LYS A 55 12.97 -15.55 0.81
C LYS A 55 12.49 -14.14 1.19
N LEU A 56 11.55 -13.57 0.42
CA LEU A 56 10.97 -12.26 0.67
C LEU A 56 9.67 -12.34 1.50
N LYS A 57 9.23 -13.56 1.84
CA LYS A 57 7.96 -13.81 2.54
C LYS A 57 6.77 -13.08 1.89
N SER A 58 6.78 -13.02 0.55
CA SER A 58 5.81 -12.23 -0.21
C SER A 58 5.48 -12.85 -1.55
N TRP A 59 4.27 -12.64 -2.01
CA TRP A 59 3.94 -12.71 -3.42
C TRP A 59 4.55 -11.50 -4.11
N TYR A 60 5.10 -11.71 -5.28
CA TYR A 60 5.85 -10.73 -6.06
C TYR A 60 5.39 -10.71 -7.49
N SER A 61 5.25 -9.52 -8.05
CA SER A 61 5.07 -9.25 -9.47
C SER A 61 5.88 -8.02 -9.86
N GLU A 62 6.21 -7.89 -11.13
CA GLU A 62 6.83 -6.67 -11.66
C GLU A 62 6.37 -6.40 -13.09
N PHE A 63 6.37 -5.12 -13.44
CA PHE A 63 6.16 -4.65 -14.81
C PHE A 63 6.97 -3.37 -15.06
N LYS A 64 7.05 -2.98 -16.33
CA LYS A 64 7.77 -1.77 -16.74
C LYS A 64 6.84 -0.83 -17.48
N ILE A 65 6.98 0.46 -17.18
CA ILE A 65 6.36 1.54 -17.95
C ILE A 65 7.49 2.50 -18.31
N ASN A 66 7.73 2.69 -19.61
CA ASN A 66 8.87 3.46 -20.09
C ASN A 66 10.18 2.93 -19.47
N ASN A 67 10.93 3.80 -18.79
CA ASN A 67 12.19 3.46 -18.13
C ASN A 67 12.02 3.07 -16.65
N PHE A 68 10.76 3.00 -16.12
CA PHE A 68 10.52 2.71 -14.73
C PHE A 68 10.09 1.27 -14.51
N THR A 69 10.64 0.63 -13.49
CA THR A 69 10.25 -0.70 -13.02
C THR A 69 9.41 -0.58 -11.77
N TYR A 70 8.21 -1.14 -11.81
CA TYR A 70 7.29 -1.23 -10.67
C TYR A 70 7.34 -2.63 -10.10
N ARG A 71 7.78 -2.75 -8.85
CA ARG A 71 7.85 -4.01 -8.12
C ARG A 71 6.73 -4.06 -7.09
N LEU A 72 5.85 -5.00 -7.25
CA LEU A 72 4.67 -5.19 -6.41
C LEU A 72 4.89 -6.33 -5.42
N PHE A 73 4.57 -6.10 -4.16
CA PHE A 73 4.69 -7.12 -3.13
C PHE A 73 3.41 -7.22 -2.29
N MET A 74 3.00 -8.44 -2.04
CA MET A 74 1.96 -8.78 -1.08
C MET A 74 2.58 -9.69 -0.01
N PRO A 75 2.88 -9.17 1.19
CA PRO A 75 3.40 -9.98 2.28
C PRO A 75 2.51 -11.21 2.53
N ASN A 76 3.14 -12.38 2.60
CA ASN A 76 2.50 -13.64 2.98
C ASN A 76 2.70 -13.89 4.48
N THR A 77 2.50 -12.83 5.26
CA THR A 77 2.58 -12.80 6.73
C THR A 77 1.31 -12.20 7.29
N PHE A 78 0.94 -12.56 8.52
CA PHE A 78 -0.13 -11.84 9.21
C PHE A 78 0.23 -10.37 9.41
N MET A 79 -0.80 -9.52 9.52
CA MET A 79 -0.67 -8.07 9.59
C MET A 79 0.35 -7.61 10.66
N ASN A 80 0.29 -8.18 11.85
CA ASN A 80 1.19 -7.86 12.96
C ASN A 80 2.63 -8.38 12.79
N ASN A 81 2.93 -9.02 11.66
CA ASN A 81 4.26 -9.56 11.31
C ASN A 81 4.74 -9.08 9.93
N SER A 82 4.11 -8.03 9.40
CA SER A 82 4.41 -7.46 8.08
C SER A 82 5.83 -6.90 7.98
N GLY A 83 6.37 -6.40 9.08
CA GLY A 83 7.72 -5.85 9.13
C GLY A 83 8.81 -6.86 8.76
N ASN A 84 8.60 -8.15 9.01
CA ASN A 84 9.57 -9.19 8.61
C ASN A 84 9.66 -9.34 7.09
N ALA A 85 8.53 -9.24 6.37
CA ALA A 85 8.53 -9.28 4.92
C ALA A 85 9.11 -7.99 4.34
N VAL A 86 8.68 -6.82 4.85
CA VAL A 86 9.18 -5.51 4.40
C VAL A 86 10.68 -5.40 4.61
N ARG A 87 11.20 -5.80 5.77
CA ARG A 87 12.64 -5.81 6.04
C ARG A 87 13.40 -6.71 5.08
N ALA A 88 12.90 -7.92 4.82
CA ALA A 88 13.52 -8.85 3.87
C ALA A 88 13.56 -8.27 2.44
N ILE A 89 12.50 -7.56 2.01
CA ILE A 89 12.43 -6.89 0.71
C ILE A 89 13.44 -5.72 0.66
N VAL A 90 13.46 -4.86 1.68
CA VAL A 90 14.37 -3.71 1.75
C VAL A 90 15.82 -4.16 1.71
N ASP A 91 16.19 -5.20 2.46
CA ASP A 91 17.55 -5.73 2.51
C ASP A 91 17.97 -6.41 1.20
N TRP A 92 17.04 -7.15 0.58
CA TRP A 92 17.31 -7.86 -0.68
C TRP A 92 17.58 -6.91 -1.85
N TYR A 93 16.74 -5.89 -2.00
CA TYR A 93 16.87 -4.93 -3.10
C TYR A 93 17.68 -3.69 -2.72
N LYS A 94 18.13 -3.55 -1.46
CA LYS A 94 18.83 -2.38 -0.93
C LYS A 94 18.07 -1.08 -1.22
N ILE A 95 16.80 -1.08 -0.86
CA ILE A 95 15.86 -0.01 -1.21
C ILE A 95 16.15 1.25 -0.41
N ASP A 96 16.30 2.38 -1.12
CA ASP A 96 16.16 3.69 -0.49
C ASP A 96 14.69 3.91 -0.13
N LEU A 97 14.43 4.27 1.12
CA LEU A 97 13.07 4.27 1.67
C LEU A 97 12.12 5.33 1.06
N ASP A 98 12.65 6.30 0.33
CA ASP A 98 11.89 7.25 -0.49
C ASP A 98 11.23 6.59 -1.72
N ARG A 99 11.75 5.44 -2.18
CA ARG A 99 11.19 4.62 -3.26
C ARG A 99 10.25 3.50 -2.76
N LEU A 100 10.10 3.37 -1.44
CA LEU A 100 9.23 2.40 -0.79
C LEU A 100 7.86 3.01 -0.52
N PHE A 101 6.81 2.39 -1.05
CA PHE A 101 5.41 2.80 -0.85
C PHE A 101 4.65 1.70 -0.13
N ILE A 102 4.29 1.94 1.12
CA ILE A 102 3.48 1.02 1.92
C ILE A 102 2.02 1.43 1.84
N ILE A 103 1.17 0.55 1.34
CA ILE A 103 -0.27 0.77 1.20
C ILE A 103 -1.01 0.03 2.31
N VAL A 104 -1.85 0.75 3.03
CA VAL A 104 -2.62 0.24 4.18
C VAL A 104 -4.04 0.80 4.20
N ASP A 105 -4.92 0.07 4.87
CA ASP A 105 -6.23 0.59 5.27
C ASP A 105 -6.12 1.58 6.44
N ASP A 106 -7.12 2.45 6.57
CA ASP A 106 -7.23 3.40 7.68
C ASP A 106 -8.71 3.56 8.10
N ILE A 107 -9.01 3.18 9.33
CA ILE A 107 -10.37 3.24 9.89
C ILE A 107 -10.81 4.65 10.29
N ASP A 108 -9.85 5.57 10.46
CA ASP A 108 -10.11 6.96 10.86
C ASP A 108 -10.37 7.86 9.64
N LEU A 109 -10.23 7.30 8.44
CA LEU A 109 -10.53 8.00 7.19
C LEU A 109 -11.89 7.54 6.64
N PRO A 110 -12.69 8.47 6.10
CA PRO A 110 -13.90 8.11 5.35
C PRO A 110 -13.57 7.11 4.23
N LEU A 111 -14.53 6.26 3.90
CA LEU A 111 -14.38 5.27 2.81
C LEU A 111 -13.94 5.97 1.50
N GLY A 112 -12.87 5.49 0.91
CA GLY A 112 -12.33 6.00 -0.34
C GLY A 112 -11.46 7.25 -0.21
N LYS A 113 -11.31 7.83 0.98
CA LYS A 113 -10.34 8.90 1.21
C LYS A 113 -8.91 8.38 1.14
N ILE A 114 -8.05 9.04 0.39
CA ILE A 114 -6.61 8.74 0.34
C ILE A 114 -5.86 9.72 1.23
N ARG A 115 -4.84 9.21 1.93
CA ARG A 115 -3.88 10.03 2.67
C ARG A 115 -2.46 9.52 2.43
N PHE A 116 -1.69 10.31 1.69
CA PHE A 116 -0.27 10.04 1.48
C PHE A 116 0.56 10.83 2.50
N ARG A 117 1.56 10.18 3.10
CA ARG A 117 2.56 10.77 4.00
C ARG A 117 3.92 10.15 3.77
N LYS A 118 4.99 10.96 3.74
CA LYS A 118 6.39 10.50 3.61
C LYS A 118 6.95 9.95 4.94
N LYS A 119 6.38 10.35 6.07
CA LYS A 119 6.77 9.94 7.42
C LYS A 119 5.58 9.97 8.38
N GLY A 120 5.74 9.36 9.54
CA GLY A 120 4.76 9.43 10.63
C GLY A 120 4.64 8.13 11.43
N SER A 121 3.97 8.20 12.56
CA SER A 121 3.71 7.05 13.42
C SER A 121 2.78 6.02 12.78
N SER A 122 2.61 4.89 13.44
CA SER A 122 1.70 3.82 13.00
C SER A 122 0.23 4.22 13.02
N GLY A 123 -0.15 5.22 13.83
CA GLY A 123 -1.57 5.59 14.01
C GLY A 123 -2.45 4.40 14.46
N GLY A 124 -1.90 3.51 15.31
CA GLY A 124 -2.61 2.31 15.78
C GLY A 124 -2.62 1.13 14.79
N HIS A 125 -2.17 1.31 13.54
CA HIS A 125 -2.16 0.25 12.55
C HIS A 125 -1.05 -0.78 12.84
N ASN A 126 -1.41 -2.03 13.17
CA ASN A 126 -0.48 -3.07 13.63
C ASN A 126 0.63 -3.39 12.60
N GLY A 127 0.32 -3.40 11.31
CA GLY A 127 1.30 -3.63 10.27
C GLY A 127 2.34 -2.52 10.20
N LEU A 128 1.92 -1.25 10.23
CA LEU A 128 2.84 -0.10 10.27
C LEU A 128 3.69 -0.11 11.54
N LYS A 129 3.10 -0.46 12.70
CA LYS A 129 3.83 -0.59 13.97
C LYS A 129 4.97 -1.60 13.86
N ASP A 130 4.71 -2.76 13.27
CA ASP A 130 5.73 -3.80 13.09
C ASP A 130 6.80 -3.40 12.07
N ILE A 131 6.41 -2.73 10.97
CA ILE A 131 7.36 -2.19 9.97
C ILE A 131 8.30 -1.17 10.61
N ILE A 132 7.77 -0.18 11.34
CA ILE A 132 8.55 0.85 12.04
C ILE A 132 9.55 0.17 13.00
N LYS A 133 9.09 -0.82 13.77
CA LYS A 133 9.96 -1.60 14.66
C LYS A 133 11.08 -2.31 13.92
N LYS A 134 10.81 -2.92 12.75
CA LYS A 134 11.80 -3.69 11.98
C LYS A 134 12.75 -2.82 11.17
N LEU A 135 12.26 -1.74 10.59
CA LEU A 135 13.09 -0.78 9.86
C LEU A 135 13.82 0.21 10.76
N GLN A 136 13.41 0.34 12.03
CA GLN A 136 13.91 1.30 13.03
C GLN A 136 13.79 2.76 12.57
N THR A 137 12.79 3.06 11.76
CA THR A 137 12.52 4.40 11.25
C THR A 137 11.05 4.58 10.92
N GLU A 138 10.58 5.82 11.00
CA GLU A 138 9.27 6.27 10.53
C GLU A 138 9.35 6.95 9.15
N ASN A 139 10.55 7.06 8.55
CA ASN A 139 10.77 7.77 7.30
C ASN A 139 10.64 6.81 6.11
N PHE A 140 9.42 6.59 5.64
CA PHE A 140 9.08 5.89 4.39
C PHE A 140 7.71 6.32 3.92
N ASN A 141 7.42 6.20 2.64
CA ASN A 141 6.14 6.59 2.08
C ASN A 141 5.04 5.62 2.51
N ARG A 142 3.94 6.18 3.00
CA ARG A 142 2.73 5.43 3.32
C ARG A 142 1.52 6.06 2.67
N ILE A 143 0.73 5.21 2.06
CA ILE A 143 -0.53 5.57 1.44
C ILE A 143 -1.64 4.86 2.21
N LYS A 144 -2.44 5.64 2.91
CA LYS A 144 -3.57 5.16 3.69
C LYS A 144 -4.84 5.29 2.88
N ILE A 145 -5.62 4.22 2.81
CA ILE A 145 -6.92 4.20 2.12
C ILE A 145 -8.01 4.06 3.17
N GLY A 146 -8.90 5.04 3.23
CA GLY A 146 -10.02 5.04 4.16
C GLY A 146 -10.99 3.89 3.91
N ILE A 147 -11.35 3.20 4.98
CA ILE A 147 -12.37 2.14 5.01
C ILE A 147 -13.60 2.53 5.83
N GLY A 148 -13.62 3.77 6.34
CA GLY A 148 -14.65 4.24 7.25
C GLY A 148 -14.54 3.66 8.65
N SER A 149 -15.17 4.34 9.61
CA SER A 149 -15.21 3.90 11.00
C SER A 149 -16.34 2.88 11.21
N PRO A 150 -16.18 1.92 12.14
CA PRO A 150 -17.28 1.07 12.55
C PRO A 150 -18.41 1.89 13.18
N PRO A 151 -19.66 1.43 13.11
CA PRO A 151 -20.76 2.04 13.85
C PRO A 151 -20.38 2.16 15.34
N VAL A 152 -20.64 3.34 15.92
CA VAL A 152 -20.30 3.61 17.32
C VAL A 152 -21.20 2.77 18.22
N ASN A 153 -20.63 1.74 18.82
CA ASN A 153 -21.27 0.99 19.88
C ASN A 153 -20.38 1.12 21.13
N GLU A 154 -20.81 1.91 22.10
CA GLU A 154 -19.98 2.37 23.24
C GLU A 154 -19.40 1.23 24.09
N ARG A 155 -19.98 0.03 24.05
CA ARG A 155 -19.63 -1.07 24.96
C ARG A 155 -18.32 -1.81 24.66
N ASN A 156 -17.77 -1.76 23.41
CA ASN A 156 -16.55 -2.49 23.05
C ASN A 156 -15.86 -1.92 21.80
N LYS A 157 -15.27 -0.74 21.90
CA LYS A 157 -14.59 -0.05 20.79
C LYS A 157 -13.53 -0.92 20.08
N THR A 158 -12.74 -1.67 20.84
CA THR A 158 -11.66 -2.52 20.27
C THR A 158 -12.24 -3.70 19.49
N LEU A 159 -13.25 -4.39 19.99
CA LEU A 159 -13.90 -5.50 19.30
C LEU A 159 -14.61 -5.01 18.02
N ASN A 160 -15.24 -3.84 18.08
CA ASN A 160 -15.88 -3.22 16.93
C ASN A 160 -14.88 -2.87 15.84
N THR A 161 -13.69 -2.38 16.21
CA THR A 161 -12.60 -2.11 15.27
C THR A 161 -12.11 -3.39 14.59
N ILE A 162 -11.83 -4.43 15.35
CA ILE A 162 -11.37 -5.72 14.80
C ILE A 162 -12.42 -6.31 13.87
N SER A 163 -13.68 -6.36 14.28
CA SER A 163 -14.77 -6.89 13.45
C SER A 163 -15.00 -6.08 12.19
N HIS A 164 -14.79 -4.75 12.22
CA HIS A 164 -14.92 -3.88 11.07
C HIS A 164 -13.82 -4.14 10.03
N VAL A 165 -12.56 -4.17 10.44
CA VAL A 165 -11.43 -4.40 9.52
C VAL A 165 -11.43 -5.81 8.94
N LEU A 166 -11.91 -6.81 9.71
CA LEU A 166 -12.08 -8.18 9.26
C LEU A 166 -13.44 -8.42 8.56
N GLY A 167 -14.31 -7.43 8.54
CA GLY A 167 -15.59 -7.50 7.82
C GLY A 167 -15.40 -7.40 6.31
N ASN A 168 -16.33 -7.98 5.55
CA ASN A 168 -16.30 -7.97 4.10
C ASN A 168 -16.68 -6.61 3.52
N VAL A 169 -16.07 -6.28 2.39
CA VAL A 169 -16.42 -5.14 1.56
C VAL A 169 -17.73 -5.44 0.82
N SER A 170 -18.70 -4.53 0.90
CA SER A 170 -19.94 -4.62 0.13
C SER A 170 -19.73 -4.22 -1.33
N SER A 171 -20.65 -4.59 -2.22
CA SER A 171 -20.59 -4.22 -3.63
C SER A 171 -20.55 -2.70 -3.85
N LYS A 172 -21.26 -1.92 -3.03
CA LYS A 172 -21.23 -0.45 -3.09
C LYS A 172 -19.86 0.11 -2.68
N GLU A 173 -19.25 -0.44 -1.64
CA GLU A 173 -17.91 -0.06 -1.19
C GLU A 173 -16.87 -0.44 -2.25
N SER A 174 -16.99 -1.61 -2.89
CA SER A 174 -16.10 -2.05 -3.97
C SER A 174 -16.05 -1.04 -5.12
N LEU A 175 -17.19 -0.54 -5.58
CA LEU A 175 -17.24 0.47 -6.65
C LEU A 175 -16.50 1.77 -6.25
N THR A 176 -16.58 2.15 -4.98
CA THR A 176 -15.84 3.32 -4.47
C THR A 176 -14.34 3.05 -4.52
N LEU A 177 -13.94 1.86 -4.08
CA LEU A 177 -12.54 1.46 -4.03
C LEU A 177 -11.90 1.30 -5.41
N ASP A 178 -12.65 0.84 -6.41
CA ASP A 178 -12.17 0.76 -7.79
C ASP A 178 -11.74 2.14 -8.34
N ARG A 179 -12.49 3.19 -8.00
CA ARG A 179 -12.11 4.57 -8.36
C ARG A 179 -10.85 5.03 -7.63
N VAL A 180 -10.74 4.68 -6.35
CA VAL A 180 -9.54 4.95 -5.53
C VAL A 180 -8.32 4.27 -6.12
N TYR A 181 -8.45 3.02 -6.54
CA TYR A 181 -7.35 2.24 -7.12
C TYR A 181 -6.90 2.82 -8.45
N LYS A 182 -7.82 3.19 -9.34
CA LYS A 182 -7.49 3.87 -10.61
C LYS A 182 -6.71 5.14 -10.36
N LYS A 183 -7.24 6.04 -9.50
CA LYS A 183 -6.56 7.30 -9.14
C LYS A 183 -5.17 7.06 -8.55
N LEU A 184 -5.05 6.11 -7.62
CA LEU A 184 -3.77 5.81 -6.98
C LEU A 184 -2.73 5.28 -7.96
N ILE A 185 -3.14 4.40 -8.87
CA ILE A 185 -2.26 3.86 -9.93
C ILE A 185 -1.76 4.96 -10.84
N GLU A 186 -2.66 5.79 -11.34
CA GLU A 186 -2.32 6.92 -12.19
C GLU A 186 -1.34 7.86 -11.47
N SER A 187 -1.63 8.21 -10.23
CA SER A 187 -0.76 9.09 -9.42
C SER A 187 0.62 8.47 -9.15
N LEU A 188 0.71 7.16 -8.87
CA LEU A 188 2.01 6.49 -8.69
C LEU A 188 2.85 6.46 -9.98
N ILE A 189 2.21 6.43 -11.15
CA ILE A 189 2.89 6.53 -12.44
C ILE A 189 3.32 7.98 -12.68
N GLU A 190 2.44 8.94 -12.44
CA GLU A 190 2.72 10.37 -12.61
C GLU A 190 3.86 10.89 -11.71
N LEU A 191 4.14 10.23 -10.58
CA LEU A 191 5.32 10.52 -9.75
C LEU A 191 6.68 10.38 -10.49
N ASN A 192 6.69 9.85 -11.71
CA ASN A 192 7.90 9.79 -12.53
C ASN A 192 8.22 11.11 -13.23
N ASP A 193 7.18 11.85 -13.60
CA ASP A 193 7.28 12.98 -14.52
C ASP A 193 6.79 14.30 -13.88
N LYS A 194 6.03 14.20 -12.79
CA LYS A 194 5.43 15.35 -12.10
C LYS A 194 6.09 15.58 -10.73
N ASN A 195 5.95 16.83 -10.25
CA ASN A 195 6.39 17.17 -8.91
C ASN A 195 5.70 16.31 -7.85
N GLU A 196 6.47 15.71 -6.96
CA GLU A 196 5.99 14.80 -5.93
C GLU A 196 5.01 15.49 -4.96
N ASP A 197 5.30 16.71 -4.52
CA ASP A 197 4.44 17.43 -3.58
C ASP A 197 3.08 17.78 -4.21
N TYR A 198 3.06 18.02 -5.53
CA TYR A 198 1.83 18.19 -6.29
C TYR A 198 0.99 16.90 -6.27
N ILE A 199 1.58 15.76 -6.58
CA ILE A 199 0.88 14.45 -6.56
C ILE A 199 0.40 14.09 -5.15
N ILE A 200 1.21 14.36 -4.12
CA ILE A 200 0.82 14.15 -2.73
C ILE A 200 -0.40 15.04 -2.37
N SER A 201 -0.38 16.30 -2.78
CA SER A 201 -1.49 17.23 -2.54
C SER A 201 -2.76 16.76 -3.25
N GLU A 202 -2.64 16.35 -4.50
CA GLU A 202 -3.75 15.85 -5.32
C GLU A 202 -4.37 14.58 -4.71
N LEU A 203 -3.55 13.60 -4.29
CA LEU A 203 -4.02 12.40 -3.59
C LEU A 203 -4.69 12.73 -2.24
N ASN A 204 -4.11 13.67 -1.49
CA ASN A 204 -4.67 14.08 -0.20
C ASN A 204 -5.97 14.88 -0.33
N SER A 205 -6.17 15.59 -1.43
CA SER A 205 -7.43 16.29 -1.72
C SER A 205 -8.47 15.37 -2.36
N PHE A 206 -8.04 14.24 -2.94
CA PHE A 206 -8.95 13.28 -3.55
C PHE A 206 -9.98 12.84 -2.53
N HIS A 207 -11.21 13.22 -2.79
CA HIS A 207 -12.37 12.83 -2.04
C HIS A 207 -13.41 12.36 -3.04
N ARG A 208 -14.13 11.31 -2.70
CA ARG A 208 -15.30 10.96 -3.47
C ARG A 208 -16.22 12.17 -3.49
N GLU A 209 -16.34 12.83 -4.63
CA GLU A 209 -17.53 13.62 -4.87
C GLU A 209 -18.69 12.64 -4.89
N GLU A 210 -19.54 12.73 -3.87
CA GLU A 210 -20.87 12.14 -3.90
C GLU A 210 -21.67 12.91 -4.94
N ASN A 211 -21.47 12.61 -6.21
CA ASN A 211 -22.42 13.00 -7.22
C ASN A 211 -23.24 11.76 -7.57
N LEU A 212 -24.43 11.71 -6.91
CA LEU A 212 -25.76 11.28 -7.36
C LEU A 212 -25.86 9.92 -8.03
#